data_29522dde867f8318236e2e32a4846e66
#
_entry.id   29522dde867f8318236e2e32a4846e66
#
_cell.length_a   1.000
_cell.length_b   1.000
_cell.length_c   1.000
_cell.angle_alpha   90.00
_cell.angle_beta   90.00
_cell.angle_gamma   90.00
#
_symmetry.space_group_name_H-M   'P 1'
#
loop_
_entity.id
_entity.type
_entity.pdbx_description
1 polymer ?
#
loop_
_entity_poly.entity_id
_entity_poly.type
_entity_poly.pdbx_seq_one_letter_code
_entity_poly.pdbx_strand_id
1 'polypeptide(L)'
;MEAFFKTHKYLVEHLYSPVRRGLMDEINWEDRLIGIKGSRGVGKTTFLLDYAREYFGADNKECLYINLNHFYFTERTLVDFAAEFRAKGGKVLLIDQVFKYSNWSRELRYCYDNFEDLKIVFSGSSVMRLKEENPDLSGKVVSYNLRGFSFREFLNLMSGNQFSAYTFDEVVENHQEIAKRIC
;
A
#
# COMPACT_ATOMS: atom_id res chain seq x y z
N MET A 1 3.96 -7.18 -19.79
CA MET A 1 4.47 -6.04 -18.98
C MET A 1 3.90 -4.70 -19.43
N GLU A 2 3.91 -4.32 -20.71
CA GLU A 2 3.44 -3.00 -21.16
C GLU A 2 1.97 -2.71 -20.81
N ALA A 3 1.08 -3.68 -20.93
CA ALA A 3 -0.33 -3.55 -20.55
C ALA A 3 -0.50 -3.21 -19.06
N PHE A 4 0.34 -3.77 -18.19
CA PHE A 4 0.32 -3.46 -16.75
C PHE A 4 0.76 -2.02 -16.48
N PHE A 5 1.78 -1.52 -17.17
CA PHE A 5 2.18 -0.11 -17.05
C PHE A 5 1.07 0.84 -17.54
N LYS A 6 0.38 0.53 -18.64
CA LYS A 6 -0.77 1.32 -19.10
C LYS A 6 -1.90 1.35 -18.06
N THR A 7 -2.21 0.20 -17.48
CA THR A 7 -3.22 0.09 -16.41
C THR A 7 -2.79 0.87 -15.17
N HIS A 8 -1.54 0.72 -14.73
CA HIS A 8 -0.98 1.46 -13.59
C HIS A 8 -1.11 2.97 -13.81
N LYS A 9 -0.61 3.46 -14.94
CA LYS A 9 -0.69 4.88 -15.30
C LYS A 9 -2.12 5.40 -15.25
N TYR A 10 -3.04 4.71 -15.92
CA TYR A 10 -4.45 5.08 -15.93
C TYR A 10 -5.05 5.15 -14.50
N LEU A 11 -4.78 4.15 -13.66
CA LEU A 11 -5.30 4.10 -12.29
C LEU A 11 -4.73 5.22 -11.42
N VAL A 12 -3.45 5.55 -11.56
CA VAL A 12 -2.79 6.62 -10.78
C VAL A 12 -3.30 8.00 -11.23
N GLU A 13 -3.43 8.24 -12.54
CA GLU A 13 -3.91 9.51 -13.08
C GLU A 13 -5.39 9.80 -12.73
N HIS A 14 -6.22 8.76 -12.68
CA HIS A 14 -7.65 8.89 -12.41
C HIS A 14 -8.02 8.56 -10.96
N LEU A 15 -7.03 8.48 -10.07
CA LEU A 15 -7.25 8.15 -8.67
C LEU A 15 -8.00 9.28 -7.95
N TYR A 16 -9.19 8.98 -7.48
CA TYR A 16 -9.91 9.84 -6.53
C TYR A 16 -9.56 9.43 -5.10
N SER A 17 -8.73 10.23 -4.46
CA SER A 17 -8.34 10.08 -3.06
C SER A 17 -8.36 11.44 -2.38
N PRO A 18 -9.52 11.85 -1.83
CA PRO A 18 -9.70 13.20 -1.27
C PRO A 18 -9.00 13.37 0.08
N VAL A 19 -8.58 12.28 0.72
CA VAL A 19 -7.94 12.31 2.04
C VAL A 19 -6.68 11.46 2.05
N ARG A 20 -5.56 12.10 2.33
CA ARG A 20 -4.30 11.40 2.58
C ARG A 20 -4.38 10.65 3.91
N ARG A 21 -4.08 9.35 3.89
CA ARG A 21 -4.17 8.49 5.07
C ARG A 21 -2.96 8.68 5.97
N GLY A 22 -3.19 8.84 7.27
CA GLY A 22 -2.12 9.01 8.28
C GLY A 22 -1.13 7.84 8.32
N LEU A 23 -1.59 6.63 8.02
CA LEU A 23 -0.73 5.45 7.91
C LEU A 23 0.43 5.64 6.90
N MET A 24 0.30 6.54 5.92
CA MET A 24 1.37 6.83 4.96
C MET A 24 2.65 7.35 5.64
N ASP A 25 2.50 8.08 6.75
CA ASP A 25 3.61 8.63 7.53
C ASP A 25 4.13 7.65 8.62
N GLU A 26 3.33 6.64 8.97
CA GLU A 26 3.69 5.66 10.01
C GLU A 26 4.52 4.50 9.47
N ILE A 27 4.43 4.24 8.15
CA ILE A 27 5.13 3.12 7.50
C ILE A 27 6.61 3.45 7.34
N ASN A 28 7.46 2.53 7.79
CA ASN A 28 8.87 2.54 7.39
C ASN A 28 9.00 2.02 5.95
N TRP A 29 9.06 2.93 5.00
CA TRP A 29 9.15 2.60 3.58
C TRP A 29 10.52 2.04 3.15
N GLU A 30 11.51 1.96 4.06
CA GLU A 30 12.77 1.28 3.79
C GLU A 30 12.68 -0.25 3.89
N ASP A 31 11.63 -0.76 4.51
CA ASP A 31 11.39 -2.19 4.59
C ASP A 31 11.14 -2.78 3.19
N ARG A 32 11.75 -3.93 2.91
CA ARG A 32 11.69 -4.56 1.58
C ARG A 32 10.41 -5.35 1.32
N LEU A 33 9.74 -5.82 2.36
CA LEU A 33 8.49 -6.57 2.24
C LEU A 33 7.47 -6.04 3.24
N ILE A 34 6.52 -5.25 2.73
CA ILE A 34 5.51 -4.57 3.53
C ILE A 34 4.12 -5.15 3.23
N GLY A 35 3.42 -5.57 4.27
CA GLY A 35 2.04 -6.06 4.16
C GLY A 35 1.01 -5.06 4.69
N ILE A 36 0.12 -4.60 3.84
CA ILE A 36 -1.01 -3.72 4.21
C ILE A 36 -2.27 -4.55 4.37
N LYS A 37 -2.67 -4.80 5.62
CA LYS A 37 -3.90 -5.51 5.94
C LYS A 37 -5.02 -4.54 6.35
N GLY A 38 -6.24 -4.96 6.20
CA GLY A 38 -7.41 -4.16 6.58
C GLY A 38 -8.70 -4.76 6.04
N SER A 39 -9.82 -4.33 6.59
CA SER A 39 -11.15 -4.80 6.19
C SER A 39 -11.42 -4.57 4.69
N ARG A 40 -12.36 -5.33 4.14
CA ARG A 40 -12.83 -5.07 2.78
C ARG A 40 -13.46 -3.67 2.72
N GLY A 41 -13.16 -2.91 1.67
CA GLY A 41 -13.70 -1.57 1.46
C GLY A 41 -12.96 -0.45 2.21
N VAL A 42 -11.93 -0.74 3.03
CA VAL A 42 -11.22 0.28 3.82
C VAL A 42 -10.28 1.20 2.99
N GLY A 43 -10.13 0.91 1.69
CA GLY A 43 -9.32 1.73 0.79
C GLY A 43 -7.89 1.24 0.56
N LYS A 44 -7.59 -0.06 0.72
CA LYS A 44 -6.22 -0.60 0.51
C LYS A 44 -5.70 -0.37 -0.91
N THR A 45 -6.54 -0.60 -1.92
CA THR A 45 -6.19 -0.33 -3.32
C THR A 45 -5.85 1.14 -3.53
N THR A 46 -6.70 2.04 -3.03
CA THR A 46 -6.49 3.50 -3.05
C THR A 46 -5.17 3.86 -2.37
N PHE A 47 -4.91 3.28 -1.20
CA PHE A 47 -3.68 3.52 -0.44
C PHE A 47 -2.40 3.13 -1.21
N LEU A 48 -2.40 1.97 -1.88
CA LEU A 48 -1.26 1.56 -2.72
C LEU A 48 -1.07 2.51 -3.92
N LEU A 49 -2.16 2.95 -4.55
CA LEU A 49 -2.11 3.88 -5.68
C LEU A 49 -1.72 5.30 -5.23
N ASP A 50 -2.13 5.74 -4.03
CA ASP A 50 -1.68 6.99 -3.41
C ASP A 50 -0.18 6.99 -3.18
N TYR A 51 0.37 5.89 -2.65
CA TYR A 51 1.81 5.72 -2.51
C TYR A 51 2.52 5.85 -3.87
N ALA A 52 2.03 5.16 -4.90
CA ALA A 52 2.60 5.28 -6.24
C ALA A 52 2.56 6.72 -6.75
N ARG A 53 1.43 7.41 -6.60
CA ARG A 53 1.24 8.79 -7.03
C ARG A 53 2.17 9.77 -6.31
N GLU A 54 2.28 9.63 -4.99
CA GLU A 54 3.03 10.55 -4.13
C GLU A 54 4.54 10.42 -4.32
N TYR A 55 5.06 9.19 -4.42
CA TYR A 55 6.51 8.93 -4.41
C TYR A 55 7.11 8.72 -5.81
N PHE A 56 6.31 8.36 -6.80
CA PHE A 56 6.82 8.03 -8.14
C PHE A 56 6.11 8.80 -9.27
N GLY A 57 4.85 9.14 -9.11
CA GLY A 57 4.03 9.65 -10.21
C GLY A 57 3.59 8.56 -11.19
N ALA A 58 2.71 8.93 -12.13
CA ALA A 58 2.04 7.97 -13.02
C ALA A 58 2.94 7.39 -14.13
N ASP A 59 3.97 8.11 -14.55
CA ASP A 59 4.84 7.75 -15.69
C ASP A 59 6.13 7.02 -15.28
N ASN A 60 6.42 6.93 -13.99
CA ASN A 60 7.63 6.30 -13.49
C ASN A 60 7.55 4.78 -13.63
N LYS A 61 8.54 4.19 -14.30
CA LYS A 61 8.60 2.73 -14.55
C LYS A 61 9.30 1.94 -13.44
N GLU A 62 9.83 2.62 -12.44
CA GLU A 62 10.45 1.96 -11.27
C GLU A 62 9.40 1.43 -10.29
N CYS A 63 8.16 1.96 -10.33
CA CYS A 63 7.04 1.49 -9.51
C CYS A 63 5.92 0.93 -10.39
N LEU A 64 5.37 -0.22 -10.02
CA LEU A 64 4.29 -0.84 -10.76
C LEU A 64 3.23 -1.43 -9.82
N TYR A 65 1.99 -1.04 -10.00
CA TYR A 65 0.82 -1.65 -9.37
C TYR A 65 0.28 -2.81 -10.20
N ILE A 66 0.05 -3.94 -9.53
CA ILE A 66 -0.60 -5.13 -10.12
C ILE A 66 -1.68 -5.67 -9.19
N ASN A 67 -2.67 -6.35 -9.78
CA ASN A 67 -3.70 -7.07 -9.04
C ASN A 67 -3.60 -8.57 -9.35
N LEU A 68 -3.40 -9.41 -8.32
CA LEU A 68 -3.24 -10.86 -8.51
C LEU A 68 -4.55 -11.58 -8.90
N ASN A 69 -5.68 -10.90 -8.91
CA ASN A 69 -6.91 -11.43 -9.51
C ASN A 69 -6.93 -11.29 -11.04
N HIS A 70 -5.86 -10.77 -11.65
CA HIS A 70 -5.77 -10.63 -13.10
C HIS A 70 -5.51 -11.98 -13.76
N PHE A 71 -6.18 -12.25 -14.91
CA PHE A 71 -6.10 -13.51 -15.66
C PHE A 71 -4.67 -13.94 -16.01
N TYR A 72 -3.76 -13.00 -16.21
CA TYR A 72 -2.33 -13.26 -16.44
C TYR A 72 -1.72 -14.24 -15.42
N PHE A 73 -2.11 -14.15 -14.16
CA PHE A 73 -1.58 -14.97 -13.06
C PHE A 73 -2.24 -16.37 -12.96
N THR A 74 -3.11 -16.73 -13.88
CA THR A 74 -3.58 -18.13 -14.05
C THR A 74 -2.59 -18.97 -14.84
N GLU A 75 -1.77 -18.36 -15.67
CA GLU A 75 -0.81 -19.04 -16.55
C GLU A 75 0.65 -18.75 -16.18
N ARG A 76 0.93 -17.64 -15.50
CA ARG A 76 2.28 -17.21 -15.15
C ARG A 76 2.42 -16.95 -13.65
N THR A 77 3.62 -17.22 -13.16
CA THR A 77 3.92 -17.03 -11.73
C THR A 77 4.19 -15.55 -11.39
N LEU A 78 4.00 -15.20 -10.12
CA LEU A 78 4.41 -13.90 -9.61
C LEU A 78 5.94 -13.74 -9.65
N VAL A 79 6.68 -14.83 -9.44
CA VAL A 79 8.16 -14.83 -9.51
C VAL A 79 8.64 -14.44 -10.90
N ASP A 80 8.09 -15.06 -11.96
CA ASP A 80 8.46 -14.73 -13.35
C ASP A 80 8.13 -13.28 -13.69
N PHE A 81 6.97 -12.80 -13.22
CA PHE A 81 6.56 -11.41 -13.40
C PHE A 81 7.52 -10.45 -12.70
N ALA A 82 7.87 -10.71 -11.45
CA ALA A 82 8.78 -9.89 -10.67
C ALA A 82 10.20 -9.87 -11.28
N ALA A 83 10.69 -11.01 -11.77
CA ALA A 83 11.97 -11.11 -12.47
C ALA A 83 11.97 -10.28 -13.76
N GLU A 84 10.91 -10.36 -14.59
CA GLU A 84 10.77 -9.54 -15.80
C GLU A 84 10.71 -8.04 -15.46
N PHE A 85 9.98 -7.67 -14.40
CA PHE A 85 9.86 -6.28 -13.96
C PHE A 85 11.22 -5.71 -13.53
N ARG A 86 11.98 -6.44 -12.71
CA ARG A 86 13.36 -6.06 -12.31
C ARG A 86 14.28 -5.90 -13.52
N ALA A 87 14.27 -6.85 -14.46
CA ALA A 87 15.10 -6.78 -15.66
C ALA A 87 14.85 -5.53 -16.51
N LYS A 88 13.67 -4.90 -16.35
CA LYS A 88 13.30 -3.63 -16.99
C LYS A 88 13.55 -2.39 -16.11
N GLY A 89 14.28 -2.54 -15.00
CA GLY A 89 14.62 -1.44 -14.09
C GLY A 89 13.57 -1.17 -13.00
N GLY A 90 12.60 -2.07 -12.82
CA GLY A 90 11.61 -1.97 -11.75
C GLY A 90 12.21 -2.14 -10.38
N LYS A 91 11.80 -1.31 -9.40
CA LYS A 91 12.31 -1.30 -8.03
C LYS A 91 11.22 -1.55 -6.99
N VAL A 92 9.99 -1.12 -7.24
CA VAL A 92 8.87 -1.22 -6.30
C VAL A 92 7.67 -1.88 -6.95
N LEU A 93 7.26 -3.03 -6.42
CA LEU A 93 6.08 -3.76 -6.88
C LEU A 93 4.95 -3.66 -5.86
N LEU A 94 3.86 -3.04 -6.25
CA LEU A 94 2.65 -2.89 -5.45
C LEU A 94 1.65 -3.97 -5.86
N ILE A 95 1.36 -4.91 -4.95
CA ILE A 95 0.57 -6.10 -5.23
C ILE A 95 -0.75 -6.05 -4.48
N ASP A 96 -1.85 -5.94 -5.20
CA ASP A 96 -3.18 -5.94 -4.60
C ASP A 96 -3.85 -7.31 -4.64
N GLN A 97 -4.69 -7.58 -3.64
CA GLN A 97 -5.51 -8.77 -3.51
C GLN A 97 -4.72 -10.10 -3.54
N VAL A 98 -3.59 -10.17 -2.83
CA VAL A 98 -2.70 -11.36 -2.83
C VAL A 98 -3.43 -12.67 -2.53
N PHE A 99 -4.48 -12.64 -1.72
CA PHE A 99 -5.28 -13.82 -1.33
C PHE A 99 -6.05 -14.47 -2.51
N LYS A 100 -6.10 -13.84 -3.66
CA LYS A 100 -6.69 -14.39 -4.89
C LYS A 100 -5.75 -15.35 -5.64
N TYR A 101 -4.48 -15.37 -5.24
CA TYR A 101 -3.45 -16.21 -5.83
C TYR A 101 -2.96 -17.24 -4.80
N SER A 102 -3.12 -18.53 -5.08
CA SER A 102 -2.90 -19.60 -4.09
C SER A 102 -1.47 -19.68 -3.55
N ASN A 103 -0.47 -19.45 -4.38
CA ASN A 103 0.95 -19.56 -4.04
C ASN A 103 1.58 -18.23 -3.57
N TRP A 104 0.78 -17.22 -3.30
CA TRP A 104 1.24 -15.86 -3.06
C TRP A 104 2.35 -15.75 -1.98
N SER A 105 2.22 -16.43 -0.87
CA SER A 105 3.17 -16.31 0.25
C SER A 105 4.52 -16.94 -0.06
N ARG A 106 4.50 -18.15 -0.65
CA ARG A 106 5.72 -18.85 -1.07
C ARG A 106 6.47 -18.04 -2.13
N GLU A 107 5.76 -17.47 -3.08
CA GLU A 107 6.37 -16.69 -4.16
C GLU A 107 6.85 -15.31 -3.69
N LEU A 108 6.14 -14.64 -2.78
CA LEU A 108 6.64 -13.43 -2.10
C LEU A 108 7.91 -13.73 -1.30
N ARG A 109 7.95 -14.84 -0.59
CA ARG A 109 9.15 -15.28 0.11
C ARG A 109 10.30 -15.50 -0.84
N TYR A 110 10.08 -16.20 -1.94
CA TYR A 110 11.09 -16.42 -2.97
C TYR A 110 11.62 -15.09 -3.52
N CYS A 111 10.73 -14.15 -3.87
CA CYS A 111 11.13 -12.82 -4.33
C CYS A 111 11.96 -12.08 -3.28
N TYR A 112 11.56 -12.13 -2.01
CA TYR A 112 12.30 -11.49 -0.92
C TYR A 112 13.73 -12.05 -0.77
N ASP A 113 13.88 -13.36 -0.85
CA ASP A 113 15.16 -14.02 -0.63
C ASP A 113 16.11 -13.89 -1.85
N ASN A 114 15.58 -13.75 -3.07
CA ASN A 114 16.39 -13.79 -4.30
C ASN A 114 16.47 -12.44 -5.05
N PHE A 115 15.61 -11.46 -4.73
CA PHE A 115 15.56 -10.17 -5.41
C PHE A 115 15.84 -9.04 -4.42
N GLU A 116 17.10 -8.86 -4.02
CA GLU A 116 17.49 -7.91 -2.95
C GLU A 116 17.20 -6.45 -3.30
N ASP A 117 17.21 -6.11 -4.57
CA ASP A 117 16.95 -4.78 -5.13
C ASP A 117 15.46 -4.49 -5.34
N LEU A 118 14.56 -5.47 -5.09
CA LEU A 118 13.12 -5.32 -5.24
C LEU A 118 12.42 -5.09 -3.91
N LYS A 119 11.72 -3.99 -3.78
CA LYS A 119 10.76 -3.72 -2.70
C LYS A 119 9.37 -4.20 -3.11
N ILE A 120 8.68 -4.88 -2.22
CA ILE A 120 7.32 -5.36 -2.44
C ILE A 120 6.41 -4.83 -1.35
N VAL A 121 5.34 -4.15 -1.75
CA VAL A 121 4.24 -3.74 -0.88
C VAL A 121 2.99 -4.46 -1.33
N PHE A 122 2.37 -5.24 -0.46
CA PHE A 122 1.20 -6.02 -0.84
C PHE A 122 -0.01 -5.79 0.07
N SER A 123 -1.20 -5.93 -0.49
CA SER A 123 -2.44 -5.81 0.27
C SER A 123 -3.12 -7.15 0.50
N GLY A 124 -3.67 -7.31 1.72
CA GLY A 124 -4.44 -8.47 2.10
C GLY A 124 -5.66 -8.11 2.96
N SER A 125 -6.60 -9.05 3.14
CA SER A 125 -7.73 -8.86 4.05
C SER A 125 -7.28 -8.91 5.51
N SER A 126 -8.07 -8.33 6.42
CA SER A 126 -7.80 -8.37 7.87
C SER A 126 -7.86 -9.79 8.47
N VAL A 127 -8.53 -10.72 7.80
CA VAL A 127 -8.62 -12.12 8.19
C VAL A 127 -7.29 -12.86 7.96
N MET A 128 -6.41 -12.30 7.12
CA MET A 128 -5.08 -12.86 6.92
C MET A 128 -4.21 -12.60 8.16
N ARG A 129 -3.99 -13.63 8.95
CA ARG A 129 -2.99 -13.65 10.01
C ARG A 129 -1.61 -13.80 9.36
N LEU A 130 -1.04 -12.68 8.93
CA LEU A 130 0.21 -12.67 8.15
C LEU A 130 1.41 -13.24 8.91
N LYS A 131 1.36 -13.25 10.24
CA LYS A 131 2.48 -13.73 11.07
C LYS A 131 2.31 -15.14 11.61
N GLU A 132 1.09 -15.54 11.98
CA GLU A 132 0.85 -16.77 12.74
C GLU A 132 0.47 -17.96 11.83
N GLU A 133 -0.18 -17.69 10.70
CA GLU A 133 -0.71 -18.73 9.80
C GLU A 133 0.12 -18.90 8.52
N ASN A 134 1.18 -18.09 8.33
CA ASN A 134 2.02 -18.17 7.15
C ASN A 134 3.50 -18.26 7.51
N PRO A 135 4.02 -19.47 7.74
CA PRO A 135 5.42 -19.68 8.09
C PRO A 135 6.39 -19.17 7.03
N ASP A 136 5.97 -19.11 5.76
CA ASP A 136 6.80 -18.63 4.66
C ASP A 136 7.23 -17.16 4.86
N LEU A 137 6.38 -16.32 5.44
CA LEU A 137 6.62 -14.88 5.62
C LEU A 137 7.06 -14.50 7.03
N SER A 138 7.16 -15.47 7.94
CA SER A 138 7.57 -15.22 9.32
C SER A 138 8.96 -14.56 9.40
N GLY A 139 9.06 -13.46 10.14
CA GLY A 139 10.30 -12.69 10.33
C GLY A 139 10.79 -11.90 9.10
N LYS A 140 10.03 -11.89 7.99
CA LYS A 140 10.42 -11.21 6.74
C LYS A 140 9.47 -10.06 6.41
N VAL A 141 8.19 -10.19 6.71
CA VAL A 141 7.19 -9.16 6.43
C VAL A 141 6.98 -8.23 7.62
N VAL A 142 6.96 -6.93 7.35
CA VAL A 142 6.45 -5.92 8.28
C VAL A 142 5.02 -5.60 7.90
N SER A 143 4.10 -5.77 8.86
CA SER A 143 2.66 -5.66 8.60
C SER A 143 2.05 -4.43 9.26
N TYR A 144 1.31 -3.66 8.49
CA TYR A 144 0.56 -2.50 8.95
C TYR A 144 -0.94 -2.71 8.74
N ASN A 145 -1.74 -2.14 9.64
CA ASN A 145 -3.19 -2.28 9.58
C ASN A 145 -3.86 -0.97 9.14
N LEU A 146 -4.32 -0.93 7.91
CA LEU A 146 -5.14 0.17 7.41
C LEU A 146 -6.54 0.04 7.99
N ARG A 147 -6.87 0.92 8.93
CA ARG A 147 -8.19 1.01 9.59
C ARG A 147 -9.14 1.89 8.78
N GLY A 148 -10.40 2.02 9.22
CA GLY A 148 -11.30 3.08 8.75
C GLY A 148 -10.69 4.47 8.95
N PHE A 149 -11.35 5.49 8.44
CA PHE A 149 -10.90 6.86 8.67
C PHE A 149 -10.82 7.17 10.17
N SER A 150 -9.71 7.79 10.58
CA SER A 150 -9.66 8.45 11.88
C SER A 150 -10.63 9.63 11.90
N PHE A 151 -10.97 10.12 13.09
CA PHE A 151 -11.84 11.31 13.20
C PHE A 151 -11.27 12.51 12.43
N ARG A 152 -9.98 12.73 12.48
CA ARG A 152 -9.31 13.80 11.72
C ARG A 152 -9.40 13.59 10.20
N GLU A 153 -9.14 12.38 9.70
CA GLU A 153 -9.30 12.07 8.27
C GLU A 153 -10.74 12.27 7.81
N PHE A 154 -11.70 11.92 8.66
CA PHE A 154 -13.12 12.15 8.40
C PHE A 154 -13.44 13.65 8.37
N LEU A 155 -12.95 14.43 9.32
CA LEU A 155 -13.12 15.90 9.32
C LEU A 155 -12.50 16.53 8.07
N ASN A 156 -11.30 16.13 7.68
CA ASN A 156 -10.66 16.60 6.46
C ASN A 156 -11.50 16.30 5.21
N LEU A 157 -12.09 15.10 5.17
CA LEU A 157 -12.98 14.69 4.08
C LEU A 157 -14.24 15.57 4.00
N MET A 158 -14.87 15.82 5.15
CA MET A 158 -16.17 16.53 5.22
C MET A 158 -16.03 18.04 5.05
N SER A 159 -14.97 18.62 5.56
CA SER A 159 -14.75 20.09 5.55
C SER A 159 -13.94 20.59 4.36
N GLY A 160 -13.25 19.71 3.65
CA GLY A 160 -12.26 20.07 2.63
C GLY A 160 -10.99 20.73 3.20
N ASN A 161 -10.85 20.80 4.53
CA ASN A 161 -9.70 21.33 5.23
C ASN A 161 -8.62 20.25 5.41
N GLN A 162 -7.40 20.67 5.74
CA GLN A 162 -6.30 19.77 6.10
C GLN A 162 -5.90 20.04 7.55
N PHE A 163 -6.60 19.43 8.50
CA PHE A 163 -6.23 19.50 9.91
C PHE A 163 -4.99 18.64 10.16
N SER A 164 -3.96 19.25 10.72
CA SER A 164 -2.77 18.56 11.18
C SER A 164 -3.03 17.74 12.45
N ALA A 165 -2.14 16.79 12.74
CA ALA A 165 -2.08 16.20 14.06
C ALA A 165 -1.53 17.23 15.05
N TYR A 166 -2.14 17.33 16.21
CA TYR A 166 -1.60 18.08 17.33
C TYR A 166 -0.90 17.12 18.29
N THR A 167 0.23 17.55 18.82
CA THR A 167 0.88 16.86 19.94
C THR A 167 0.06 17.07 21.22
N PHE A 168 0.32 16.26 22.25
CA PHE A 168 -0.33 16.43 23.55
C PHE A 168 -0.07 17.82 24.14
N ASP A 169 1.17 18.30 24.05
CA ASP A 169 1.56 19.61 24.57
C ASP A 169 0.84 20.74 23.83
N GLU A 170 0.76 20.70 22.50
CA GLU A 170 -0.02 21.67 21.71
C GLU A 170 -1.50 21.68 22.09
N VAL A 171 -2.08 20.51 22.36
CA VAL A 171 -3.49 20.43 22.82
C VAL A 171 -3.64 21.05 24.21
N VAL A 172 -2.73 20.80 25.14
CA VAL A 172 -2.78 21.37 26.49
C VAL A 172 -2.61 22.88 26.47
N GLU A 173 -1.67 23.39 25.68
CA GLU A 173 -1.37 24.83 25.61
C GLU A 173 -2.43 25.62 24.85
N ASN A 174 -2.99 25.04 23.78
CA ASN A 174 -3.85 25.76 22.84
C ASN A 174 -5.28 25.18 22.73
N HIS A 175 -5.76 24.44 23.72
CA HIS A 175 -7.04 23.72 23.67
C HIS A 175 -8.24 24.56 23.27
N GLN A 176 -8.32 25.82 23.73
CA GLN A 176 -9.44 26.71 23.43
C GLN A 176 -9.45 27.16 21.94
N GLU A 177 -8.28 27.37 21.37
CA GLU A 177 -8.14 27.75 19.96
C GLU A 177 -8.37 26.58 19.02
N ILE A 178 -7.85 25.40 19.40
CA ILE A 178 -8.09 24.16 18.68
C ILE A 178 -9.58 23.78 18.68
N ALA A 179 -10.26 23.90 19.83
CA ALA A 179 -11.69 23.64 19.92
C ALA A 179 -12.51 24.51 18.97
N LYS A 180 -12.18 25.80 18.84
CA LYS A 180 -12.86 26.73 17.92
C LYS A 180 -12.66 26.37 16.43
N ARG A 181 -11.59 25.67 16.07
CA ARG A 181 -11.33 25.23 14.69
C ARG A 181 -12.07 23.96 14.32
N ILE A 182 -12.47 23.15 15.30
CA ILE A 182 -13.06 21.83 15.11
C ILE A 182 -14.59 21.87 15.31
N CYS A 183 -15.10 22.79 16.12
CA CYS A 183 -16.53 23.03 16.36
C CYS A 183 -17.03 24.19 15.52
#